data_5cc238be755ba123ba1f351b1cf046b8
#
_entry.id   5cc238be755ba123ba1f351b1cf046b8
#
_cell.length_a   1.000
_cell.length_b   1.000
_cell.length_c   1.000
_cell.angle_alpha   90.00
_cell.angle_beta   90.00
_cell.angle_gamma   90.00
#
_symmetry.space_group_name_H-M   'P 1'
#
loop_
_entity.id
_entity.type
_entity.pdbx_description
1 polymer ?
#
loop_
_entity_poly.entity_id
_entity_poly.type
_entity_poly.pdbx_seq_one_letter_code
_entity_poly.pdbx_strand_id
1 'polypeptide(L)'
;AFASDALGDDLTSSTVEVNERTELNAGTFWSNTYSDLRQENYVVYEPNSSVKPIVSSGSYSTQLSTVSTAAHTLEAEGYRVVAGINGDYYDTANGIALGSVMSEGVFRNISGSYYALGFYDDGTAVMGKPNLRINAETESGSTFGITAMNYVRQTSFGIFLYDDSFNARGTIGTSEPGLDVICSVDRGELGIGEELTLRVENIVENGVDTAVGKGQYVLSVNLKSSESYLNAMRALQVGDYVTVSVSASGSEWNGVTNMIGALYQLVENGQVCSGLVNGSAPRTAVGLKRDGSLVMYTLDGRQSGY
;
A
#
# COMPACT_ATOMS: atom_id res chain seq x y z
N ALA A 1 14.36 -18.78 -18.61
CA ALA A 1 15.54 -19.08 -17.80
C ALA A 1 16.26 -17.76 -17.54
N PHE A 2 16.44 -17.38 -16.28
CA PHE A 2 17.39 -16.34 -15.94
C PHE A 2 18.78 -16.88 -16.30
N ALA A 3 19.63 -16.05 -16.91
CA ALA A 3 20.99 -16.45 -17.19
C ALA A 3 21.72 -16.64 -15.85
N SER A 4 21.90 -17.88 -15.43
CA SER A 4 22.59 -18.28 -14.20
C SER A 4 23.97 -17.64 -14.09
N ASP A 5 24.65 -17.49 -15.22
CA ASP A 5 26.01 -16.91 -15.32
C ASP A 5 26.13 -15.47 -14.80
N ALA A 6 25.02 -14.70 -14.75
CA ALA A 6 25.05 -13.32 -14.28
C ALA A 6 24.98 -13.20 -12.74
N LEU A 7 24.39 -14.19 -12.07
CA LEU A 7 24.21 -14.19 -10.61
C LEU A 7 25.21 -15.10 -9.91
N GLY A 8 25.61 -16.20 -10.55
CA GLY A 8 26.53 -17.19 -10.01
C GLY A 8 26.24 -18.61 -10.52
N ASP A 9 26.77 -19.61 -9.84
CA ASP A 9 26.65 -21.01 -10.23
C ASP A 9 25.41 -21.65 -9.58
N ASP A 10 24.44 -22.08 -10.39
CA ASP A 10 23.25 -22.78 -9.91
C ASP A 10 23.63 -24.12 -9.29
N LEU A 11 23.19 -24.35 -8.07
CA LEU A 11 23.40 -25.60 -7.31
C LEU A 11 22.14 -26.47 -7.29
N THR A 12 20.98 -25.85 -7.09
CA THR A 12 19.68 -26.53 -7.14
C THR A 12 18.65 -25.61 -7.77
N SER A 13 17.70 -26.23 -8.47
CA SER A 13 16.51 -25.53 -8.96
C SER A 13 15.30 -26.46 -8.97
N SER A 14 14.13 -25.88 -8.73
CA SER A 14 12.85 -26.58 -8.87
C SER A 14 11.80 -25.62 -9.41
N THR A 15 10.89 -26.16 -10.23
CA THR A 15 9.75 -25.42 -10.75
C THR A 15 8.49 -26.24 -10.52
N VAL A 16 7.46 -25.60 -10.00
CA VAL A 16 6.14 -26.20 -9.76
C VAL A 16 5.10 -25.31 -10.42
N GLU A 17 4.31 -25.86 -11.34
CA GLU A 17 3.11 -25.20 -11.84
C GLU A 17 2.04 -25.26 -10.72
N VAL A 18 1.73 -24.10 -10.10
CA VAL A 18 0.77 -23.99 -8.98
C VAL A 18 -0.64 -23.73 -9.50
N ASN A 19 -0.76 -23.21 -10.69
CA ASN A 19 -1.99 -23.06 -11.48
C ASN A 19 -1.62 -22.83 -12.94
N GLU A 20 -2.59 -22.95 -13.86
CA GLU A 20 -2.41 -22.55 -15.24
C GLU A 20 -1.77 -21.15 -15.33
N ARG A 21 -0.67 -21.03 -16.07
CA ARG A 21 0.09 -19.77 -16.24
C ARG A 21 0.67 -19.16 -14.94
N THR A 22 0.82 -19.98 -13.89
CA THR A 22 1.46 -19.52 -12.66
C THR A 22 2.45 -20.58 -12.19
N GLU A 23 3.73 -20.23 -12.18
CA GLU A 23 4.83 -21.10 -11.76
C GLU A 23 5.50 -20.58 -10.50
N LEU A 24 5.73 -21.48 -9.53
CA LEU A 24 6.59 -21.24 -8.39
C LEU A 24 7.95 -21.86 -8.66
N ASN A 25 8.98 -21.07 -8.57
CA ASN A 25 10.36 -21.45 -8.77
C ASN A 25 11.14 -21.27 -7.46
N ALA A 26 12.02 -22.19 -7.15
CA ALA A 26 12.95 -22.10 -6.04
C ALA A 26 14.34 -22.56 -6.46
N GLY A 27 15.37 -21.87 -6.01
CA GLY A 27 16.75 -22.16 -6.38
C GLY A 27 17.74 -21.83 -5.28
N THR A 28 18.87 -22.52 -5.31
CA THR A 28 20.07 -22.16 -4.55
C THR A 28 21.22 -21.99 -5.52
N PHE A 29 21.96 -20.90 -5.41
CA PHE A 29 23.11 -20.63 -6.23
C PHE A 29 24.30 -20.12 -5.40
N TRP A 30 25.53 -20.34 -5.90
CA TRP A 30 26.73 -19.75 -5.35
C TRP A 30 26.99 -18.40 -6.01
N SER A 31 26.97 -17.32 -5.25
CA SER A 31 27.28 -16.01 -5.76
C SER A 31 28.79 -15.82 -5.92
N ASN A 32 29.28 -15.73 -7.16
CA ASN A 32 30.68 -15.46 -7.44
C ASN A 32 31.10 -14.04 -7.05
N THR A 33 30.17 -13.10 -7.01
CA THR A 33 30.41 -11.71 -6.59
C THR A 33 30.67 -11.59 -5.08
N TYR A 34 29.90 -12.34 -4.27
CA TYR A 34 29.92 -12.22 -2.82
C TYR A 34 30.55 -13.43 -2.13
N SER A 35 30.87 -14.49 -2.88
CA SER A 35 31.45 -15.74 -2.38
C SER A 35 30.63 -16.37 -1.25
N ASP A 36 29.32 -16.45 -1.46
CA ASP A 36 28.37 -17.04 -0.51
C ASP A 36 27.21 -17.76 -1.23
N LEU A 37 26.46 -18.56 -0.44
CA LEU A 37 25.24 -19.21 -0.91
C LEU A 37 24.07 -18.21 -0.90
N ARG A 38 23.23 -18.33 -1.92
CA ARG A 38 21.98 -17.58 -2.04
C ARG A 38 20.83 -18.54 -2.28
N GLN A 39 19.72 -18.27 -1.59
CA GLN A 39 18.47 -18.96 -1.82
C GLN A 39 17.44 -17.99 -2.36
N GLU A 40 16.87 -18.33 -3.49
CA GLU A 40 15.84 -17.53 -4.15
C GLU A 40 14.55 -18.29 -4.29
N ASN A 41 13.43 -17.54 -4.26
CA ASN A 41 12.12 -18.03 -4.63
C ASN A 41 11.46 -16.98 -5.49
N TYR A 42 10.80 -17.40 -6.56
CA TYR A 42 10.06 -16.47 -7.40
C TYR A 42 8.84 -17.12 -8.05
N VAL A 43 7.82 -16.30 -8.22
CA VAL A 43 6.59 -16.66 -8.92
C VAL A 43 6.61 -15.97 -10.27
N VAL A 44 6.37 -16.72 -11.34
CA VAL A 44 6.07 -16.17 -12.66
C VAL A 44 4.57 -16.32 -12.88
N TYR A 45 3.91 -15.19 -13.10
CA TYR A 45 2.48 -15.13 -13.33
C TYR A 45 2.20 -14.48 -14.70
N GLU A 46 1.45 -15.16 -15.53
CA GLU A 46 0.89 -14.59 -16.76
C GLU A 46 -0.57 -14.21 -16.52
N PRO A 47 -0.99 -12.99 -16.90
CA PRO A 47 -2.38 -12.54 -16.71
C PRO A 47 -3.38 -13.52 -17.34
N ASN A 48 -4.39 -13.90 -16.57
CA ASN A 48 -5.41 -14.85 -16.99
C ASN A 48 -6.72 -14.63 -16.20
N SER A 49 -7.80 -15.31 -16.61
CA SER A 49 -9.12 -15.18 -15.97
C SER A 49 -9.33 -16.05 -14.74
N SER A 50 -8.43 -17.01 -14.48
CA SER A 50 -8.60 -18.01 -13.40
C SER A 50 -7.91 -17.59 -12.10
N VAL A 51 -6.82 -16.84 -12.21
CA VAL A 51 -6.03 -16.34 -11.09
C VAL A 51 -5.69 -14.88 -11.34
N LYS A 52 -5.80 -14.06 -10.31
CA LYS A 52 -5.40 -12.65 -10.37
C LYS A 52 -4.64 -12.23 -9.12
N PRO A 53 -3.74 -11.26 -9.23
CA PRO A 53 -3.07 -10.67 -8.07
C PRO A 53 -4.06 -9.86 -7.24
N ILE A 54 -3.98 -10.01 -5.92
CA ILE A 54 -4.67 -9.14 -4.96
C ILE A 54 -3.67 -8.65 -3.91
N VAL A 55 -3.98 -7.55 -3.27
CA VAL A 55 -3.18 -7.00 -2.16
C VAL A 55 -3.93 -7.21 -0.85
N SER A 56 -3.29 -7.87 0.10
CA SER A 56 -3.80 -8.06 1.46
C SER A 56 -3.05 -7.15 2.42
N SER A 57 -3.76 -6.31 3.15
CA SER A 57 -3.21 -5.40 4.15
C SER A 57 -3.49 -5.83 5.60
N GLY A 58 -4.10 -7.00 5.80
CA GLY A 58 -4.61 -7.41 7.10
C GLY A 58 -5.83 -6.58 7.55
N SER A 59 -6.24 -6.75 8.80
CA SER A 59 -7.42 -6.06 9.36
C SER A 59 -7.15 -4.59 9.69
N TYR A 60 -5.90 -4.22 9.96
CA TYR A 60 -5.51 -2.86 10.37
C TYR A 60 -4.22 -2.43 9.67
N SER A 61 -4.15 -1.15 9.32
CA SER A 61 -2.96 -0.55 8.67
C SER A 61 -1.69 -0.60 9.53
N THR A 62 -1.83 -0.74 10.84
CA THR A 62 -0.70 -0.91 11.78
C THR A 62 -0.37 -2.38 12.08
N GLN A 63 -1.06 -3.32 11.46
CA GLN A 63 -0.88 -4.75 11.73
C GLN A 63 0.14 -5.36 10.77
N LEU A 64 1.18 -5.97 11.33
CA LEU A 64 2.12 -6.78 10.59
C LEU A 64 1.68 -8.25 10.62
N SER A 65 1.81 -8.94 9.49
CA SER A 65 1.55 -10.36 9.38
C SER A 65 2.57 -11.05 8.49
N THR A 66 2.74 -12.35 8.66
CA THR A 66 3.51 -13.16 7.71
C THR A 66 2.69 -13.41 6.45
N VAL A 67 3.36 -13.74 5.34
CA VAL A 67 2.68 -14.13 4.08
C VAL A 67 1.74 -15.31 4.31
N SER A 68 2.15 -16.31 5.10
CA SER A 68 1.30 -17.45 5.44
C SER A 68 0.07 -17.08 6.25
N THR A 69 0.20 -16.15 7.21
CA THR A 69 -0.96 -15.65 7.98
C THR A 69 -1.93 -14.90 7.07
N ALA A 70 -1.41 -14.04 6.17
CA ALA A 70 -2.25 -13.33 5.21
C ALA A 70 -2.98 -14.32 4.27
N ALA A 71 -2.28 -15.34 3.78
CA ALA A 71 -2.90 -16.38 2.96
C ALA A 71 -4.05 -17.11 3.68
N HIS A 72 -3.84 -17.54 4.92
CA HIS A 72 -4.90 -18.21 5.72
C HIS A 72 -6.09 -17.27 5.99
N THR A 73 -5.85 -15.97 6.18
CA THR A 73 -6.94 -14.98 6.34
C THR A 73 -7.79 -14.90 5.07
N LEU A 74 -7.14 -14.76 3.92
CA LEU A 74 -7.82 -14.73 2.62
C LEU A 74 -8.57 -16.05 2.34
N GLU A 75 -8.00 -17.19 2.68
CA GLU A 75 -8.67 -18.50 2.53
C GLU A 75 -9.92 -18.60 3.41
N ALA A 76 -9.87 -18.05 4.63
CA ALA A 76 -11.05 -17.98 5.51
C ALA A 76 -12.15 -17.04 4.95
N GLU A 77 -11.79 -16.07 4.14
CA GLU A 77 -12.70 -15.17 3.40
C GLU A 77 -13.24 -15.80 2.11
N GLY A 78 -12.78 -17.00 1.75
CA GLY A 78 -13.26 -17.77 0.60
C GLY A 78 -12.36 -17.71 -0.63
N TYR A 79 -11.21 -17.07 -0.56
CA TYR A 79 -10.21 -17.08 -1.63
C TYR A 79 -9.47 -18.43 -1.67
N ARG A 80 -8.95 -18.79 -2.83
CA ARG A 80 -7.95 -19.85 -2.98
C ARG A 80 -6.61 -19.21 -3.30
N VAL A 81 -5.73 -19.13 -2.29
CA VAL A 81 -4.40 -18.57 -2.46
C VAL A 81 -3.47 -19.61 -3.11
N VAL A 82 -2.85 -19.27 -4.23
CA VAL A 82 -1.94 -20.16 -4.97
C VAL A 82 -0.47 -19.79 -4.76
N ALA A 83 -0.16 -18.54 -4.53
CA ALA A 83 1.18 -18.04 -4.20
C ALA A 83 1.07 -16.65 -3.55
N GLY A 84 2.14 -16.22 -2.88
CA GLY A 84 2.19 -14.89 -2.30
C GLY A 84 3.60 -14.49 -1.91
N ILE A 85 3.84 -13.17 -1.87
CA ILE A 85 5.06 -12.57 -1.31
C ILE A 85 4.68 -11.40 -0.41
N ASN A 86 5.62 -11.00 0.46
CA ASN A 86 5.49 -9.74 1.19
C ASN A 86 5.73 -8.55 0.26
N GLY A 87 5.17 -7.40 0.62
CA GLY A 87 5.37 -6.17 -0.14
C GLY A 87 5.40 -4.94 0.74
N ASP A 88 5.88 -3.86 0.14
CA ASP A 88 6.18 -2.56 0.70
C ASP A 88 7.24 -2.58 1.82
N TYR A 89 7.78 -1.40 2.08
CA TYR A 89 8.49 -1.08 3.31
C TYR A 89 7.48 -0.52 4.32
N TYR A 90 7.79 -0.65 5.59
CA TYR A 90 6.94 -0.15 6.66
C TYR A 90 7.75 0.54 7.75
N ASP A 91 7.12 1.43 8.49
CA ASP A 91 7.70 2.03 9.68
C ASP A 91 7.74 0.98 10.80
N THR A 92 8.94 0.61 11.23
CA THR A 92 9.13 -0.42 12.26
C THR A 92 8.61 -0.02 13.65
N ALA A 93 8.36 1.27 13.88
CA ALA A 93 7.81 1.76 15.15
C ALA A 93 6.29 1.54 15.27
N ASN A 94 5.57 1.48 14.14
CA ASN A 94 4.10 1.43 14.16
C ASN A 94 3.48 0.45 13.16
N GLY A 95 4.27 -0.15 12.27
CA GLY A 95 3.80 -1.13 11.29
C GLY A 95 3.16 -0.55 10.03
N ILE A 96 3.04 0.78 9.92
CA ILE A 96 2.37 1.43 8.79
C ILE A 96 3.23 1.32 7.53
N ALA A 97 2.64 0.90 6.41
CA ALA A 97 3.30 0.86 5.11
C ALA A 97 3.77 2.28 4.69
N LEU A 98 4.96 2.38 4.12
CA LEU A 98 5.50 3.67 3.66
C LEU A 98 4.81 4.16 2.40
N GLY A 99 4.48 3.26 1.48
CA GLY A 99 3.74 3.55 0.27
C GLY A 99 2.22 3.49 0.48
N SER A 100 1.48 3.66 -0.59
CA SER A 100 0.03 3.54 -0.55
C SER A 100 -0.42 2.10 -0.79
N VAL A 101 -1.44 1.67 -0.06
CA VAL A 101 -2.03 0.33 -0.15
C VAL A 101 -3.50 0.45 -0.50
N MET A 102 -3.91 -0.25 -1.54
CA MET A 102 -5.31 -0.39 -1.97
C MET A 102 -5.63 -1.88 -2.11
N SER A 103 -6.76 -2.29 -1.61
CA SER A 103 -7.28 -3.65 -1.71
C SER A 103 -8.70 -3.60 -2.23
N GLU A 104 -8.97 -4.33 -3.32
CA GLU A 104 -10.31 -4.47 -3.92
C GLU A 104 -11.01 -3.13 -4.18
N GLY A 105 -10.27 -2.16 -4.72
CA GLY A 105 -10.78 -0.83 -5.09
C GLY A 105 -10.76 0.20 -3.96
N VAL A 106 -10.51 -0.20 -2.71
CA VAL A 106 -10.56 0.69 -1.54
C VAL A 106 -9.17 0.90 -0.94
N PHE A 107 -8.82 2.16 -0.72
CA PHE A 107 -7.56 2.49 -0.05
C PHE A 107 -7.59 2.08 1.43
N ARG A 108 -6.48 1.46 1.86
CA ARG A 108 -6.20 1.11 3.26
C ARG A 108 -5.28 2.13 3.92
N ASN A 109 -4.31 2.66 3.16
CA ASN A 109 -3.58 3.86 3.52
C ASN A 109 -3.13 4.60 2.26
N ILE A 110 -2.95 5.90 2.38
CA ILE A 110 -2.37 6.76 1.34
C ILE A 110 -1.31 7.61 1.98
N SER A 111 -0.07 7.52 1.48
CA SER A 111 1.06 8.28 1.99
C SER A 111 2.06 8.57 0.88
N GLY A 112 2.68 9.74 0.94
CA GLY A 112 3.85 10.14 0.15
C GLY A 112 3.80 9.89 -1.35
N SER A 113 4.92 10.20 -2.01
CA SER A 113 5.11 10.00 -3.46
C SER A 113 6.06 8.83 -3.72
N TYR A 114 5.70 7.64 -3.26
CA TYR A 114 6.47 6.42 -3.47
C TYR A 114 6.16 5.79 -4.83
N TYR A 115 7.02 4.87 -5.27
CA TYR A 115 6.68 3.97 -6.35
C TYR A 115 5.56 3.05 -5.91
N ALA A 116 4.80 2.55 -6.86
CA ALA A 116 3.74 1.58 -6.63
C ALA A 116 3.66 0.56 -7.76
N LEU A 117 3.11 -0.60 -7.42
CA LEU A 117 2.62 -1.62 -8.32
C LEU A 117 1.10 -1.63 -8.18
N GLY A 118 0.40 -1.40 -9.27
CA GLY A 118 -1.05 -1.47 -9.36
C GLY A 118 -1.51 -2.65 -10.19
N PHE A 119 -2.63 -3.26 -9.82
CA PHE A 119 -3.25 -4.35 -10.54
C PHE A 119 -4.66 -3.98 -10.97
N TYR A 120 -5.01 -4.38 -12.19
CA TYR A 120 -6.35 -4.28 -12.73
C TYR A 120 -7.12 -5.60 -12.51
N ASP A 121 -8.45 -5.54 -12.68
CA ASP A 121 -9.31 -6.70 -12.49
C ASP A 121 -9.07 -7.84 -13.49
N ASP A 122 -8.47 -7.56 -14.62
CA ASP A 122 -8.06 -8.57 -15.62
C ASP A 122 -6.73 -9.26 -15.29
N GLY A 123 -6.10 -8.90 -14.16
CA GLY A 123 -4.82 -9.44 -13.70
C GLY A 123 -3.60 -8.79 -14.30
N THR A 124 -3.77 -7.81 -15.20
CA THR A 124 -2.65 -7.01 -15.70
C THR A 124 -2.17 -6.00 -14.65
N ALA A 125 -0.97 -5.45 -14.84
CA ALA A 125 -0.35 -4.58 -13.84
C ALA A 125 0.28 -3.33 -14.46
N VAL A 126 0.41 -2.30 -13.64
CA VAL A 126 1.14 -1.06 -13.92
C VAL A 126 2.15 -0.79 -12.82
N MET A 127 3.31 -0.25 -13.19
CA MET A 127 4.37 0.17 -12.25
C MET A 127 4.74 1.63 -12.50
N GLY A 128 4.98 2.38 -11.43
CA GLY A 128 5.42 3.77 -11.53
C GLY A 128 5.14 4.56 -10.26
N LYS A 129 5.03 5.88 -10.41
CA LYS A 129 4.63 6.78 -9.32
C LYS A 129 3.22 7.31 -9.58
N PRO A 130 2.22 6.86 -8.86
CA PRO A 130 0.85 7.34 -9.02
C PRO A 130 0.69 8.80 -8.61
N ASN A 131 1.59 9.35 -7.76
CA ASN A 131 1.51 10.70 -7.22
C ASN A 131 0.09 11.06 -6.76
N LEU A 132 -0.45 10.23 -5.88
CA LEU A 132 -1.82 10.34 -5.40
C LEU A 132 -2.07 11.69 -4.72
N ARG A 133 -3.26 12.24 -4.94
CA ARG A 133 -3.75 13.44 -4.28
C ARG A 133 -5.12 13.17 -3.70
N ILE A 134 -5.30 13.50 -2.43
CA ILE A 134 -6.59 13.39 -1.75
C ILE A 134 -7.14 14.80 -1.62
N ASN A 135 -8.34 15.03 -2.15
CA ASN A 135 -9.04 16.29 -2.06
C ASN A 135 -10.36 16.10 -1.33
N ALA A 136 -10.75 17.11 -0.58
CA ALA A 136 -12.05 17.22 0.04
C ALA A 136 -12.78 18.45 -0.51
N GLU A 137 -14.06 18.32 -0.77
CA GLU A 137 -14.95 19.40 -1.20
C GLU A 137 -16.20 19.42 -0.32
N THR A 138 -16.55 20.58 0.18
CA THR A 138 -17.76 20.81 0.95
C THR A 138 -18.95 21.13 0.05
N GLU A 139 -20.18 21.03 0.54
CA GLU A 139 -21.38 21.41 -0.22
C GLU A 139 -21.37 22.89 -0.68
N SER A 140 -20.65 23.75 0.02
CA SER A 140 -20.46 25.16 -0.39
C SER A 140 -19.47 25.34 -1.55
N GLY A 141 -18.83 24.26 -2.02
CA GLY A 141 -17.81 24.29 -3.05
C GLY A 141 -16.41 24.70 -2.54
N SER A 142 -16.22 24.79 -1.23
CA SER A 142 -14.89 25.02 -0.65
C SER A 142 -14.06 23.74 -0.71
N THR A 143 -12.81 23.84 -1.13
CA THR A 143 -11.93 22.67 -1.28
C THR A 143 -10.71 22.77 -0.39
N PHE A 144 -10.22 21.61 0.10
CA PHE A 144 -8.96 21.52 0.81
C PHE A 144 -8.27 20.17 0.54
N GLY A 145 -6.94 20.17 0.60
CA GLY A 145 -6.17 18.94 0.44
C GLY A 145 -6.07 18.14 1.73
N ILE A 146 -6.17 16.83 1.63
CA ILE A 146 -5.86 15.88 2.71
C ILE A 146 -4.45 15.34 2.44
N THR A 147 -3.59 15.38 3.45
CA THR A 147 -2.15 15.07 3.34
C THR A 147 -1.89 13.58 3.20
N ALA A 148 -2.60 12.79 4.01
CA ALA A 148 -2.47 11.33 4.02
C ALA A 148 -3.72 10.69 4.64
N MET A 149 -3.89 9.39 4.38
CA MET A 149 -4.92 8.56 4.99
C MET A 149 -4.27 7.43 5.77
N ASN A 150 -4.80 7.15 6.97
CA ASN A 150 -4.31 6.09 7.87
C ASN A 150 -2.79 6.13 8.05
N TYR A 151 -2.29 7.32 8.37
CA TYR A 151 -0.88 7.61 8.56
C TYR A 151 -0.64 8.45 9.81
N VAL A 152 0.61 8.56 10.26
CA VAL A 152 0.96 9.35 11.44
C VAL A 152 0.68 10.83 11.21
N ARG A 153 -0.19 11.44 12.04
CA ARG A 153 -0.50 12.87 11.99
C ARG A 153 0.74 13.70 12.30
N GLN A 154 1.09 14.61 11.41
CA GLN A 154 2.19 15.54 11.59
C GLN A 154 1.80 16.70 12.52
N THR A 155 2.78 17.22 13.26
CA THR A 155 2.54 18.29 14.23
C THR A 155 2.34 19.66 13.59
N SER A 156 3.08 19.95 12.51
CA SER A 156 3.17 21.32 11.98
C SER A 156 2.41 21.57 10.69
N PHE A 157 1.89 20.53 10.03
CA PHE A 157 1.16 20.69 8.77
C PHE A 157 0.21 19.53 8.46
N GLY A 158 -0.78 19.82 7.65
CA GLY A 158 -1.65 18.84 6.97
C GLY A 158 -2.91 18.48 7.73
N ILE A 159 -3.90 18.06 6.96
CA ILE A 159 -5.12 17.39 7.41
C ILE A 159 -4.95 15.91 7.10
N PHE A 160 -5.32 15.05 8.03
CA PHE A 160 -5.19 13.61 7.94
C PHE A 160 -6.56 12.96 8.02
N LEU A 161 -6.78 11.91 7.23
CA LEU A 161 -8.01 11.13 7.21
C LEU A 161 -7.75 9.76 7.86
N TYR A 162 -8.65 9.34 8.71
CA TYR A 162 -8.60 8.02 9.37
C TYR A 162 -9.92 7.31 9.18
N ASP A 163 -9.86 6.00 9.01
CA ASP A 163 -11.01 5.11 9.09
C ASP A 163 -10.83 4.05 10.19
N ASP A 164 -11.82 3.20 10.39
CA ASP A 164 -11.84 2.17 11.43
C ASP A 164 -10.82 1.03 11.19
N SER A 165 -10.19 0.98 10.01
CA SER A 165 -9.12 0.04 9.70
C SER A 165 -7.72 0.56 10.07
N PHE A 166 -7.58 1.76 10.63
CA PHE A 166 -6.28 2.32 10.95
C PHE A 166 -5.52 1.49 11.98
N ASN A 167 -6.10 1.25 13.14
CA ASN A 167 -5.47 0.44 14.18
C ASN A 167 -6.49 -0.29 15.08
N ALA A 168 -6.02 -1.36 15.73
CA ALA A 168 -6.85 -2.24 16.56
C ALA A 168 -7.45 -1.56 17.81
N ARG A 169 -6.97 -0.36 18.19
CA ARG A 169 -7.54 0.40 19.33
C ARG A 169 -8.79 1.16 18.93
N GLY A 170 -9.07 1.27 17.62
CA GLY A 170 -10.18 2.05 17.08
C GLY A 170 -10.03 3.55 17.37
N THR A 171 -8.84 4.10 17.23
CA THR A 171 -8.53 5.51 17.45
C THR A 171 -7.59 6.05 16.37
N ILE A 172 -7.42 7.36 16.28
CA ILE A 172 -6.49 8.00 15.33
C ILE A 172 -5.01 7.90 15.73
N GLY A 173 -4.68 7.30 16.87
CA GLY A 173 -3.31 7.01 17.30
C GLY A 173 -2.46 8.22 17.66
N THR A 174 -3.06 9.35 18.06
CA THR A 174 -2.33 10.59 18.35
C THR A 174 -2.10 10.82 19.84
N SER A 175 -0.98 11.46 20.19
CA SER A 175 -0.66 11.88 21.56
C SER A 175 -0.78 13.39 21.77
N GLU A 176 -0.95 14.17 20.72
CA GLU A 176 -1.08 15.63 20.79
C GLU A 176 -2.51 16.07 20.44
N PRO A 177 -2.97 17.21 21.01
CA PRO A 177 -4.32 17.70 20.77
C PRO A 177 -4.49 18.13 19.31
N GLY A 178 -5.69 17.90 18.78
CA GLY A 178 -6.11 18.27 17.44
C GLY A 178 -7.52 18.82 17.41
N LEU A 179 -7.88 19.33 16.23
CA LEU A 179 -9.26 19.55 15.83
C LEU A 179 -9.66 18.34 14.98
N ASP A 180 -10.58 17.55 15.50
CA ASP A 180 -11.00 16.29 14.90
C ASP A 180 -12.47 16.36 14.50
N VAL A 181 -12.77 16.05 13.22
CA VAL A 181 -14.12 16.03 12.67
C VAL A 181 -14.51 14.58 12.40
N ILE A 182 -15.46 14.07 13.17
CA ILE A 182 -15.95 12.70 13.10
C ILE A 182 -17.09 12.66 12.11
N CYS A 183 -17.00 11.75 11.12
CA CYS A 183 -17.95 11.62 10.03
C CYS A 183 -18.47 10.18 9.91
N SER A 184 -19.72 10.06 9.47
CA SER A 184 -20.27 8.80 8.96
C SER A 184 -20.23 8.77 7.43
N VAL A 185 -20.17 7.58 6.85
CA VAL A 185 -20.30 7.40 5.39
C VAL A 185 -21.75 7.62 4.98
N ASP A 186 -21.98 8.55 4.06
CA ASP A 186 -23.26 8.73 3.39
C ASP A 186 -23.33 7.82 2.16
N ARG A 187 -22.31 7.87 1.30
CA ARG A 187 -22.21 7.03 0.11
C ARG A 187 -20.78 6.94 -0.42
N GLY A 188 -20.55 5.90 -1.24
CA GLY A 188 -19.30 5.69 -1.98
C GLY A 188 -18.20 5.08 -1.15
N GLU A 189 -17.05 4.91 -1.77
CA GLU A 189 -15.82 4.34 -1.21
C GLU A 189 -14.63 5.12 -1.70
N LEU A 190 -13.49 5.04 -1.02
CA LEU A 190 -12.29 5.80 -1.37
C LEU A 190 -11.38 4.98 -2.30
N GLY A 191 -11.56 5.13 -3.59
CA GLY A 191 -10.76 4.55 -4.67
C GLY A 191 -10.16 5.61 -5.59
N ILE A 192 -9.37 5.19 -6.60
CA ILE A 192 -8.86 6.12 -7.62
C ILE A 192 -10.01 6.51 -8.55
N GLY A 193 -10.32 7.82 -8.60
CA GLY A 193 -11.40 8.35 -9.43
C GLY A 193 -12.80 8.13 -8.87
N GLU A 194 -12.91 7.55 -7.67
CA GLU A 194 -14.15 7.37 -6.95
C GLU A 194 -14.36 8.50 -5.94
N GLU A 195 -15.59 8.68 -5.49
CA GLU A 195 -15.99 9.69 -4.52
C GLU A 195 -16.58 9.04 -3.28
N LEU A 196 -16.05 9.43 -2.11
CA LEU A 196 -16.57 9.09 -0.80
C LEU A 196 -17.25 10.32 -0.22
N THR A 197 -18.56 10.28 -0.02
CA THR A 197 -19.31 11.36 0.66
C THR A 197 -19.46 11.03 2.13
N LEU A 198 -18.98 11.93 2.96
CA LEU A 198 -19.00 11.85 4.42
C LEU A 198 -19.97 12.90 4.98
N ARG A 199 -20.74 12.54 6.02
CA ARG A 199 -21.56 13.45 6.80
C ARG A 199 -20.90 13.74 8.13
N VAL A 200 -20.72 15.01 8.47
CA VAL A 200 -20.14 15.42 9.77
C VAL A 200 -21.12 15.11 10.91
N GLU A 201 -20.70 14.28 11.85
CA GLU A 201 -21.52 13.86 12.99
C GLU A 201 -21.11 14.58 14.30
N ASN A 202 -19.82 14.86 14.47
CA ASN A 202 -19.31 15.52 15.66
C ASN A 202 -17.99 16.23 15.37
N ILE A 203 -17.69 17.27 16.14
CA ILE A 203 -16.44 18.03 16.10
C ILE A 203 -15.85 18.06 17.50
N VAL A 204 -14.60 17.61 17.62
CA VAL A 204 -13.87 17.54 18.90
C VAL A 204 -12.73 18.51 18.84
N GLU A 205 -12.84 19.61 19.58
CA GLU A 205 -11.71 20.52 19.82
C GLU A 205 -10.81 19.98 20.93
N ASN A 206 -9.49 20.11 20.76
CA ASN A 206 -8.48 19.54 21.65
C ASN A 206 -8.57 18.01 21.80
N GLY A 207 -9.05 17.31 20.79
CA GLY A 207 -9.11 15.86 20.76
C GLY A 207 -7.72 15.23 20.85
N VAL A 208 -7.57 14.26 21.75
CA VAL A 208 -6.36 13.42 21.85
C VAL A 208 -6.78 11.99 21.68
N ASP A 209 -6.15 11.30 20.72
CA ASP A 209 -6.46 9.91 20.39
C ASP A 209 -7.96 9.64 20.15
N THR A 210 -8.59 10.53 19.37
CA THR A 210 -10.03 10.48 19.07
C THR A 210 -10.44 9.12 18.53
N ALA A 211 -11.55 8.60 19.03
CA ALA A 211 -12.09 7.30 18.60
C ALA A 211 -12.60 7.35 17.15
N VAL A 212 -12.36 6.28 16.43
CA VAL A 212 -12.91 6.00 15.10
C VAL A 212 -13.85 4.81 15.20
N GLY A 213 -15.14 5.05 15.18
CA GLY A 213 -16.16 4.00 15.26
C GLY A 213 -16.26 3.21 13.94
N LYS A 214 -16.89 2.05 14.01
CA LYS A 214 -17.10 1.20 12.83
C LYS A 214 -17.83 1.95 11.73
N GLY A 215 -17.26 1.97 10.51
CA GLY A 215 -17.81 2.69 9.36
C GLY A 215 -17.73 4.21 9.49
N GLN A 216 -16.94 4.73 10.42
CA GLN A 216 -16.66 6.16 10.56
C GLN A 216 -15.32 6.54 9.94
N TYR A 217 -15.24 7.81 9.59
CA TYR A 217 -14.00 8.50 9.23
C TYR A 217 -13.75 9.67 10.17
N VAL A 218 -12.49 9.99 10.41
CA VAL A 218 -12.09 11.17 11.19
C VAL A 218 -11.12 12.00 10.35
N LEU A 219 -11.50 13.24 10.06
CA LEU A 219 -10.55 14.26 9.59
C LEU A 219 -9.88 14.87 10.81
N SER A 220 -8.56 14.98 10.80
CA SER A 220 -7.79 15.43 11.95
C SER A 220 -6.68 16.38 11.55
N VAL A 221 -6.57 17.52 12.27
CA VAL A 221 -5.47 18.47 12.14
C VAL A 221 -4.88 18.77 13.52
N ASN A 222 -3.54 18.79 13.64
CA ASN A 222 -2.89 19.18 14.88
C ASN A 222 -3.12 20.69 15.17
N LEU A 223 -3.39 21.07 16.43
CA LEU A 223 -3.62 22.48 16.78
C LEU A 223 -2.41 23.39 16.60
N LYS A 224 -1.21 22.82 16.44
CA LYS A 224 0.03 23.54 16.10
C LYS A 224 0.24 23.69 14.58
N SER A 225 -0.68 23.20 13.77
CA SER A 225 -0.62 23.29 12.31
C SER A 225 -0.86 24.73 11.83
N SER A 226 -0.64 25.00 10.54
CA SER A 226 -0.88 26.33 9.98
C SER A 226 -2.37 26.68 10.02
N GLU A 227 -2.65 28.01 10.14
CA GLU A 227 -4.01 28.54 10.17
C GLU A 227 -4.84 28.15 8.92
N SER A 228 -4.20 27.96 7.77
CA SER A 228 -4.92 27.55 6.56
C SER A 228 -5.61 26.19 6.73
N TYR A 229 -4.93 25.21 7.34
CA TYR A 229 -5.51 23.89 7.62
C TYR A 229 -6.55 23.96 8.76
N LEU A 230 -6.24 24.70 9.82
CA LEU A 230 -7.17 24.88 10.93
C LEU A 230 -8.45 25.58 10.47
N ASN A 231 -8.37 26.62 9.64
CA ASN A 231 -9.54 27.34 9.14
C ASN A 231 -10.41 26.48 8.22
N ALA A 232 -9.80 25.63 7.39
CA ALA A 232 -10.54 24.68 6.56
C ALA A 232 -11.38 23.72 7.43
N MET A 233 -10.81 23.23 8.53
CA MET A 233 -11.51 22.33 9.45
C MET A 233 -12.53 23.05 10.33
N ARG A 234 -12.24 24.28 10.81
CA ARG A 234 -13.18 25.09 11.61
C ARG A 234 -14.40 25.58 10.83
N ALA A 235 -14.30 25.59 9.49
CA ALA A 235 -15.44 25.98 8.66
C ALA A 235 -16.53 24.87 8.60
N LEU A 236 -16.19 23.63 8.96
CA LEU A 236 -17.12 22.51 8.97
C LEU A 236 -18.08 22.58 10.18
N GLN A 237 -19.31 22.17 9.97
CA GLN A 237 -20.36 22.12 10.99
C GLN A 237 -21.00 20.73 11.04
N VAL A 238 -21.53 20.35 12.18
CA VAL A 238 -22.31 19.11 12.32
C VAL A 238 -23.50 19.16 11.36
N GLY A 239 -23.64 18.10 10.56
CA GLY A 239 -24.64 17.98 9.52
C GLY A 239 -24.13 18.29 8.10
N ASP A 240 -22.97 18.94 7.96
CA ASP A 240 -22.36 19.21 6.64
C ASP A 240 -21.96 17.90 5.94
N TYR A 241 -21.92 17.97 4.61
CA TYR A 241 -21.36 16.90 3.77
C TYR A 241 -20.02 17.31 3.21
N VAL A 242 -19.09 16.36 3.20
CA VAL A 242 -17.74 16.49 2.64
C VAL A 242 -17.51 15.36 1.66
N THR A 243 -17.26 15.68 0.40
CA THR A 243 -16.91 14.68 -0.62
C THR A 243 -15.39 14.58 -0.70
N VAL A 244 -14.86 13.39 -0.46
CA VAL A 244 -13.43 13.08 -0.54
C VAL A 244 -13.20 12.29 -1.82
N SER A 245 -12.17 12.67 -2.57
CA SER A 245 -11.76 12.00 -3.81
C SER A 245 -10.26 11.79 -3.86
N VAL A 246 -9.83 10.74 -4.55
CA VAL A 246 -8.43 10.45 -4.82
C VAL A 246 -8.17 10.46 -6.31
N SER A 247 -7.19 11.23 -6.73
CA SER A 247 -6.71 11.24 -8.10
C SER A 247 -5.26 10.79 -8.19
N ALA A 248 -4.90 10.12 -9.28
CA ALA A 248 -3.53 9.77 -9.62
C ALA A 248 -3.03 10.65 -10.77
N SER A 249 -1.71 10.84 -10.88
CA SER A 249 -1.13 11.47 -12.06
C SER A 249 -0.90 10.40 -13.12
N GLY A 250 -1.61 10.53 -14.24
CA GLY A 250 -1.54 9.58 -15.35
C GLY A 250 -2.77 8.68 -15.42
N SER A 251 -3.28 8.52 -16.66
CA SER A 251 -4.48 7.72 -16.94
C SER A 251 -4.26 6.22 -16.79
N GLU A 252 -3.02 5.77 -16.77
CA GLU A 252 -2.62 4.38 -16.54
C GLU A 252 -3.00 3.85 -15.15
N TRP A 253 -3.29 4.73 -14.21
CA TRP A 253 -3.75 4.34 -12.87
C TRP A 253 -5.27 4.20 -12.76
N ASN A 254 -6.01 4.65 -13.78
CA ASN A 254 -7.47 4.50 -13.81
C ASN A 254 -7.84 3.02 -13.91
N GLY A 255 -8.78 2.59 -13.07
CA GLY A 255 -9.23 1.20 -13.01
C GLY A 255 -8.30 0.23 -12.26
N VAL A 256 -7.23 0.73 -11.63
CA VAL A 256 -6.44 -0.05 -10.66
C VAL A 256 -7.32 -0.32 -9.45
N THR A 257 -7.45 -1.60 -9.07
CA THR A 257 -8.25 -2.04 -7.92
C THR A 257 -7.42 -2.59 -6.77
N ASN A 258 -6.15 -2.90 -7.02
CA ASN A 258 -5.20 -3.31 -5.99
C ASN A 258 -3.88 -2.57 -6.19
N MET A 259 -3.29 -2.05 -5.12
CA MET A 259 -2.03 -1.31 -5.17
C MET A 259 -1.18 -1.60 -3.95
N ILE A 260 0.13 -1.73 -4.17
CA ILE A 260 1.11 -1.84 -3.10
C ILE A 260 2.30 -0.94 -3.40
N GLY A 261 2.82 -0.28 -2.36
CA GLY A 261 3.95 0.61 -2.46
C GLY A 261 5.28 -0.11 -2.71
N ALA A 262 6.24 0.64 -3.22
CA ALA A 262 7.64 0.22 -3.35
C ALA A 262 8.58 1.41 -3.15
N LEU A 263 9.73 1.17 -2.53
CA LEU A 263 10.69 2.24 -2.23
C LEU A 263 11.61 2.54 -3.40
N TYR A 264 12.02 1.54 -4.15
CA TYR A 264 13.02 1.65 -5.21
C TYR A 264 12.50 1.13 -6.54
N GLN A 265 12.77 1.88 -7.61
CA GLN A 265 12.73 1.37 -8.97
C GLN A 265 14.10 0.77 -9.30
N LEU A 266 14.14 -0.53 -9.58
CA LEU A 266 15.38 -1.25 -9.81
C LEU A 266 15.81 -1.19 -11.27
N VAL A 267 14.86 -1.31 -12.18
CA VAL A 267 15.07 -1.36 -13.62
C VAL A 267 14.03 -0.48 -14.30
N GLU A 268 14.46 0.30 -15.27
CA GLU A 268 13.61 1.08 -16.16
C GLU A 268 14.03 0.84 -17.61
N ASN A 269 13.08 0.47 -18.47
CA ASN A 269 13.33 0.20 -19.88
C ASN A 269 14.50 -0.77 -20.16
N GLY A 270 14.68 -1.77 -19.27
CA GLY A 270 15.75 -2.77 -19.36
C GLY A 270 17.13 -2.27 -18.87
N GLN A 271 17.21 -1.07 -18.29
CA GLN A 271 18.43 -0.52 -17.72
C GLN A 271 18.32 -0.47 -16.20
N VAL A 272 19.38 -0.85 -15.50
CA VAL A 272 19.48 -0.74 -14.04
C VAL A 272 19.50 0.74 -13.64
N CYS A 273 18.62 1.13 -12.72
CA CYS A 273 18.53 2.48 -12.21
C CYS A 273 19.76 2.83 -11.33
N SER A 274 20.12 4.10 -11.29
CA SER A 274 21.18 4.62 -10.42
C SER A 274 20.65 4.87 -8.99
N GLY A 275 21.60 5.00 -8.03
CA GLY A 275 21.23 5.36 -6.65
C GLY A 275 20.59 4.24 -5.82
N LEU A 276 20.71 3.00 -6.25
CA LEU A 276 20.23 1.85 -5.50
C LEU A 276 21.07 1.64 -4.24
N VAL A 277 20.40 1.29 -3.14
CA VAL A 277 21.08 0.98 -1.87
C VAL A 277 21.72 -0.40 -1.96
N ASN A 278 23.02 -0.44 -1.78
CA ASN A 278 23.79 -1.68 -1.67
C ASN A 278 23.84 -2.16 -0.22
N GLY A 279 23.91 -3.46 -0.03
CA GLY A 279 24.09 -4.07 1.28
C GLY A 279 23.50 -5.48 1.33
N SER A 280 24.12 -6.32 2.18
CA SER A 280 23.67 -7.69 2.39
C SER A 280 22.42 -7.70 3.25
N ALA A 281 21.29 -8.06 2.67
CA ALA A 281 20.00 -8.20 3.34
C ALA A 281 19.06 -9.06 2.49
N PRO A 282 18.06 -9.72 3.09
CA PRO A 282 16.97 -10.32 2.30
C PRO A 282 16.29 -9.26 1.44
N ARG A 283 15.80 -9.66 0.29
CA ARG A 283 15.17 -8.76 -0.68
C ARG A 283 13.87 -9.34 -1.20
N THR A 284 12.92 -8.44 -1.40
CA THR A 284 11.70 -8.69 -2.17
C THR A 284 11.66 -7.71 -3.33
N ALA A 285 11.37 -8.20 -4.51
CA ALA A 285 11.24 -7.40 -5.71
C ALA A 285 10.09 -7.91 -6.58
N VAL A 286 9.52 -7.01 -7.36
CA VAL A 286 8.51 -7.36 -8.37
C VAL A 286 8.93 -6.76 -9.70
N GLY A 287 8.84 -7.56 -10.76
CA GLY A 287 9.18 -7.17 -12.13
C GLY A 287 8.01 -7.39 -13.07
N LEU A 288 7.75 -6.42 -13.93
CA LEU A 288 6.80 -6.51 -15.02
C LEU A 288 7.59 -6.70 -16.33
N LYS A 289 7.36 -7.81 -17.00
CA LYS A 289 7.99 -8.10 -18.28
C LYS A 289 7.26 -7.39 -19.44
N ARG A 290 7.93 -7.33 -20.61
CA ARG A 290 7.34 -6.72 -21.80
C ARG A 290 6.11 -7.45 -22.34
N ASP A 291 5.99 -8.75 -22.06
CA ASP A 291 4.83 -9.56 -22.45
C ASP A 291 3.65 -9.44 -21.46
N GLY A 292 3.78 -8.61 -20.42
CA GLY A 292 2.79 -8.43 -19.38
C GLY A 292 2.89 -9.42 -18.22
N SER A 293 3.80 -10.40 -18.29
CA SER A 293 4.02 -11.34 -17.18
C SER A 293 4.63 -10.64 -15.98
N LEU A 294 4.20 -11.03 -14.78
CA LEU A 294 4.69 -10.55 -13.51
C LEU A 294 5.68 -11.55 -12.92
N VAL A 295 6.78 -11.06 -12.39
CA VAL A 295 7.73 -11.85 -11.60
C VAL A 295 7.76 -11.30 -10.18
N MET A 296 7.36 -12.09 -9.20
CA MET A 296 7.48 -11.81 -7.78
C MET A 296 8.67 -12.58 -7.22
N TYR A 297 9.70 -11.88 -6.75
CA TYR A 297 11.00 -12.45 -6.42
C TYR A 297 11.37 -12.19 -4.96
N THR A 298 11.86 -13.21 -4.28
CA THR A 298 12.47 -13.09 -2.96
C THR A 298 13.85 -13.71 -2.93
N LEU A 299 14.78 -13.04 -2.26
CA LEU A 299 16.12 -13.52 -1.98
C LEU A 299 16.34 -13.56 -0.48
N ASP A 300 16.71 -14.71 0.04
CA ASP A 300 17.04 -14.88 1.45
C ASP A 300 18.36 -14.18 1.82
N GLY A 301 18.50 -13.85 3.08
CA GLY A 301 19.72 -13.23 3.61
C GLY A 301 19.72 -13.24 5.14
N ARG A 302 20.86 -12.89 5.74
CA ARG A 302 21.08 -12.87 7.19
C ARG A 302 20.93 -14.25 7.85
N GLN A 303 21.16 -15.31 7.10
CA GLN A 303 21.15 -16.67 7.60
C GLN A 303 22.58 -17.18 7.73
N SER A 304 22.83 -18.09 8.70
CA SER A 304 24.14 -18.72 8.84
C SER A 304 24.45 -19.57 7.60
N GLY A 305 25.55 -19.26 6.91
CA GLY A 305 25.97 -19.93 5.68
C GLY A 305 25.39 -19.34 4.39
N TYR A 306 24.67 -18.21 4.50
CA TYR A 306 24.08 -17.49 3.35
C TYR A 306 24.46 -16.02 3.35
#